data_09b1992050c95fc3cebe4ab3e89f8885
#
_entry.id   09b1992050c95fc3cebe4ab3e89f8885
#
_cell.length_a   1.000
_cell.length_b   1.000
_cell.length_c   1.000
_cell.angle_alpha   90.00
_cell.angle_beta   90.00
_cell.angle_gamma   90.00
#
_symmetry.space_group_name_H-M   'P 1'
#
loop_
_entity.id
_entity.type
_entity.pdbx_description
1 polymer ?
#
loop_
_entity_poly.entity_id
_entity_poly.type
_entity_poly.pdbx_seq_one_letter_code
_entity_poly.pdbx_strand_id
1 'polypeptide(L)'
;MFAGVGTKKEIKAKEHEYGHANRSWVFFDRKDLIVSKTNLKGHLTYANDIFIEIAGYTEEEVIGQPHNMIRHPDMPRCVFKLLWDTIQTGTEIFAYVMNMTKNGDHYWVLAHVTPSYDASGSLV
;
A
#
# COMPACT_ATOMS: atom_id res chain seq x y z
N MET A 1 -7.31 2.90 -6.64
CA MET A 1 -5.91 2.67 -7.04
C MET A 1 -4.97 3.20 -5.97
N PHE A 2 -3.99 2.41 -5.59
CA PHE A 2 -2.91 2.83 -4.70
C PHE A 2 -1.66 3.08 -5.50
N ALA A 3 -1.04 4.25 -5.32
CA ALA A 3 0.30 4.54 -5.81
C ALA A 3 1.13 5.04 -4.62
N GLY A 4 2.29 4.44 -4.40
CA GLY A 4 3.15 4.80 -3.28
C GLY A 4 4.53 5.20 -3.74
N VAL A 5 5.09 6.24 -3.11
CA VAL A 5 6.48 6.67 -3.29
C VAL A 5 7.11 6.76 -1.91
N GLY A 6 8.18 6.02 -1.70
CA GLY A 6 8.95 6.08 -0.47
C GLY A 6 10.38 6.51 -0.71
N THR A 7 11.02 7.06 0.29
CA THR A 7 12.43 7.41 0.23
C THR A 7 13.20 6.70 1.34
N LYS A 8 14.45 6.35 1.05
CA LYS A 8 15.34 5.74 2.05
C LYS A 8 15.47 6.58 3.32
N LYS A 9 15.45 7.89 3.18
CA LYS A 9 15.59 8.81 4.31
C LYS A 9 14.37 8.76 5.24
N GLU A 10 13.17 8.75 4.65
CA GLU A 10 11.92 8.69 5.41
C GLU A 10 11.77 7.34 6.11
N ILE A 11 12.12 6.27 5.41
CA ILE A 11 12.09 4.91 5.95
C ILE A 11 13.07 4.79 7.13
N LYS A 12 14.31 5.25 7.00
CA LYS A 12 15.30 5.24 8.08
C LYS A 12 14.89 6.04 9.31
N ALA A 13 14.25 7.18 9.13
CA ALA A 13 13.80 8.00 10.25
C ALA A 13 12.78 7.28 11.14
N LYS A 14 12.07 6.30 10.59
CA LYS A 14 11.05 5.51 11.30
C LYS A 14 11.55 4.19 11.88
N GLU A 15 12.75 3.77 11.51
CA GLU A 15 13.32 2.50 11.96
C GLU A 15 13.40 2.39 13.49
N HIS A 16 13.80 3.44 14.16
CA HIS A 16 13.90 3.48 15.63
C HIS A 16 12.54 3.36 16.32
N GLU A 17 11.49 3.86 15.69
CA GLU A 17 10.14 3.83 16.23
C GLU A 17 9.55 2.41 16.24
N TYR A 18 9.97 1.57 15.30
CA TYR A 18 9.45 0.23 15.10
C TYR A 18 10.52 -0.86 15.25
N GLY A 19 11.64 -0.54 15.85
CA GLY A 19 12.81 -1.41 15.94
C GLY A 19 12.59 -2.75 16.66
N HIS A 20 11.53 -2.87 17.45
CA HIS A 20 11.17 -4.12 18.12
C HIS A 20 10.52 -5.16 17.20
N ALA A 21 10.15 -4.78 16.00
CA ALA A 21 9.54 -5.70 15.03
C ALA A 21 10.48 -6.79 14.55
N ASN A 22 11.77 -6.68 14.85
CA ASN A 22 12.81 -7.66 14.53
C ASN A 22 12.86 -8.04 13.05
N ARG A 23 12.58 -7.10 12.17
CA ARG A 23 12.58 -7.29 10.73
C ARG A 23 13.42 -6.22 10.04
N SER A 24 13.94 -6.56 8.88
CA SER A 24 14.73 -5.63 8.09
C SER A 24 13.83 -4.61 7.41
N TRP A 25 14.38 -3.41 7.21
CA TRP A 25 13.74 -2.42 6.37
C TRP A 25 13.97 -2.74 4.91
N VAL A 26 12.91 -2.68 4.12
CA VAL A 26 13.00 -2.79 2.66
C VAL A 26 13.16 -1.38 2.09
N PHE A 27 14.16 -1.21 1.25
CA PHE A 27 14.44 0.04 0.57
C PHE A 27 14.15 -0.11 -0.91
N PHE A 28 13.54 0.91 -1.50
CA PHE A 28 13.32 0.98 -2.94
C PHE A 28 13.69 2.37 -3.45
N ASP A 29 13.95 2.47 -4.76
CA ASP A 29 14.37 3.73 -5.36
C ASP A 29 13.19 4.71 -5.36
N ARG A 30 13.52 5.98 -5.21
CA ARG A 30 12.57 7.09 -5.33
C ARG A 30 11.84 7.13 -6.68
N LYS A 31 12.47 6.58 -7.71
CA LYS A 31 11.92 6.48 -9.06
C LYS A 31 10.92 5.34 -9.21
N ASP A 32 10.94 4.39 -8.29
CA ASP A 32 10.03 3.25 -8.34
C ASP A 32 8.64 3.69 -7.94
N LEU A 33 7.68 3.44 -8.82
CA LEU A 33 6.28 3.72 -8.56
C LEU A 33 5.56 2.40 -8.28
N ILE A 34 5.09 2.25 -7.05
CA ILE A 34 4.29 1.11 -6.63
C ILE A 34 2.84 1.41 -6.99
N VAL A 35 2.23 0.57 -7.82
CA VAL A 35 0.85 0.76 -8.28
C VAL A 35 0.03 -0.50 -8.01
N SER A 36 -1.13 -0.33 -7.40
CA SER A 36 -2.12 -1.38 -7.24
C SER A 36 -3.52 -0.85 -7.46
N LYS A 37 -4.44 -1.74 -7.79
CA LYS A 37 -5.87 -1.43 -7.93
C LYS A 37 -6.68 -2.46 -7.14
N THR A 38 -7.80 -2.01 -6.61
CA THR A 38 -8.74 -2.89 -5.91
C THR A 38 -10.14 -2.73 -6.48
N ASN A 39 -10.99 -3.70 -6.22
CA ASN A 39 -12.42 -3.56 -6.40
C ASN A 39 -13.05 -2.82 -5.20
N LEU A 40 -14.36 -2.63 -5.21
CA LEU A 40 -15.08 -1.95 -4.12
C LEU A 40 -15.04 -2.68 -2.79
N LYS A 41 -14.71 -3.96 -2.78
CA LYS A 41 -14.54 -4.76 -1.57
C LYS A 41 -13.11 -4.68 -1.00
N GLY A 42 -12.21 -3.97 -1.69
CA GLY A 42 -10.81 -3.86 -1.28
C GLY A 42 -9.94 -5.03 -1.70
N HIS A 43 -10.41 -5.90 -2.59
CA HIS A 43 -9.61 -6.99 -3.12
C HIS A 43 -8.77 -6.52 -4.30
N LEU A 44 -7.50 -6.92 -4.33
CA LEU A 44 -6.56 -6.56 -5.38
C LEU A 44 -6.99 -7.12 -6.74
N THR A 45 -7.09 -6.24 -7.72
CA THR A 45 -7.36 -6.60 -9.11
C THR A 45 -6.16 -6.37 -10.02
N TYR A 46 -5.20 -5.56 -9.57
CA TYR A 46 -3.98 -5.28 -10.28
C TYR A 46 -2.86 -4.91 -9.30
N ALA A 47 -1.66 -5.35 -9.61
CA ALA A 47 -0.44 -4.93 -8.95
C ALA A 47 0.69 -4.88 -10.01
N ASN A 48 1.46 -3.80 -10.04
CA ASN A 48 2.57 -3.72 -10.99
C ASN A 48 3.79 -4.53 -10.50
N ASP A 49 4.79 -4.66 -11.37
CA ASP A 49 5.97 -5.48 -11.08
C ASP A 49 6.71 -4.99 -9.83
N ILE A 50 6.79 -3.68 -9.63
CA ILE A 50 7.46 -3.09 -8.46
C ILE A 50 6.71 -3.46 -7.17
N PHE A 51 5.38 -3.43 -7.17
CA PHE A 51 4.58 -3.88 -6.03
C PHE A 51 4.89 -5.33 -5.67
N ILE A 52 4.88 -6.21 -6.67
CA ILE A 52 5.15 -7.65 -6.50
C ILE A 52 6.56 -7.88 -5.98
N GLU A 53 7.56 -7.24 -6.57
CA GLU A 53 8.96 -7.37 -6.19
C GLU A 53 9.21 -6.93 -4.75
N ILE A 54 8.72 -5.75 -4.36
CA ILE A 54 8.93 -5.21 -3.02
C ILE A 54 8.17 -6.01 -1.97
N ALA A 55 6.92 -6.37 -2.25
CA ALA A 55 6.10 -7.14 -1.33
C ALA A 55 6.59 -8.58 -1.12
N GLY A 56 7.33 -9.13 -2.09
CA GLY A 56 7.88 -10.49 -2.01
C GLY A 56 6.88 -11.61 -2.27
N TYR A 57 5.71 -11.27 -2.79
CA TYR A 57 4.69 -12.23 -3.21
C TYR A 57 4.76 -12.48 -4.71
N THR A 58 4.12 -13.56 -5.17
CA THR A 58 3.85 -13.73 -6.60
C THR A 58 2.54 -13.05 -6.98
N GLU A 59 2.32 -12.81 -8.26
CA GLU A 59 1.08 -12.21 -8.74
C GLU A 59 -0.14 -13.08 -8.36
N GLU A 60 -0.04 -14.39 -8.49
CA GLU A 60 -1.10 -15.32 -8.11
C GLU A 60 -1.42 -15.27 -6.61
N GLU A 61 -0.44 -15.00 -5.78
CA GLU A 61 -0.64 -14.87 -4.32
C GLU A 61 -1.35 -13.56 -3.96
N VAL A 62 -1.27 -12.55 -4.79
CA VAL A 62 -1.73 -11.18 -4.51
C VAL A 62 -3.11 -10.90 -5.10
N ILE A 63 -3.32 -11.23 -6.36
CA ILE A 63 -4.57 -10.92 -7.05
C ILE A 63 -5.75 -11.66 -6.42
N GLY A 64 -6.82 -10.94 -6.15
CA GLY A 64 -8.01 -11.44 -5.48
C GLY A 64 -7.96 -11.41 -3.96
N GLN A 65 -6.80 -11.10 -3.37
CA GLN A 65 -6.65 -11.00 -1.92
C GLN A 65 -7.01 -9.60 -1.42
N PRO A 66 -7.46 -9.45 -0.17
CA PRO A 66 -7.68 -8.15 0.42
C PRO A 66 -6.37 -7.33 0.42
N HIS A 67 -6.46 -6.04 0.09
CA HIS A 67 -5.28 -5.17 0.07
C HIS A 67 -4.58 -5.10 1.43
N ASN A 68 -5.30 -5.33 2.52
CA ASN A 68 -4.73 -5.33 3.87
C ASN A 68 -3.72 -6.45 4.14
N MET A 69 -3.53 -7.39 3.20
CA MET A 69 -2.50 -8.41 3.33
C MET A 69 -1.09 -7.84 3.46
N ILE A 70 -0.84 -6.64 2.89
CA ILE A 70 0.44 -5.96 2.98
C ILE A 70 0.50 -4.90 4.08
N ARG A 71 -0.58 -4.71 4.83
CA ARG A 71 -0.61 -3.75 5.93
C ARG A 71 0.23 -4.25 7.10
N HIS A 72 1.12 -3.39 7.61
CA HIS A 72 1.84 -3.72 8.83
C HIS A 72 0.87 -3.77 10.04
N PRO A 73 0.99 -4.76 10.93
CA PRO A 73 0.07 -4.88 12.08
C PRO A 73 0.04 -3.66 13.00
N ASP A 74 1.12 -2.90 13.07
CA ASP A 74 1.22 -1.70 13.90
C ASP A 74 0.56 -0.46 13.28
N MET A 75 0.15 -0.54 12.00
CA MET A 75 -0.61 0.55 11.39
C MET A 75 -2.04 0.59 11.95
N PRO A 76 -2.50 1.74 12.47
CA PRO A 76 -3.84 1.86 13.00
C PRO A 76 -4.92 1.58 11.93
N ARG A 77 -5.92 0.80 12.30
CA ARG A 77 -7.06 0.50 11.41
C ARG A 77 -7.81 1.76 10.96
N CYS A 78 -7.85 2.79 11.82
CA CYS A 78 -8.54 4.04 11.50
C CYS A 78 -7.94 4.76 10.28
N VAL A 79 -6.65 4.59 9.99
CA VAL A 79 -6.01 5.15 8.80
C VAL A 79 -6.63 4.54 7.54
N PHE A 80 -6.79 3.22 7.50
CA PHE A 80 -7.38 2.53 6.36
C PHE A 80 -8.88 2.83 6.22
N LYS A 81 -9.59 2.93 7.34
CA LYS A 81 -10.99 3.36 7.33
C LYS A 81 -11.12 4.77 6.74
N LEU A 82 -10.26 5.68 7.13
CA LEU A 82 -10.23 7.03 6.56
C LEU A 82 -9.97 7.02 5.05
N LEU A 83 -9.01 6.22 4.60
CA LEU A 83 -8.73 6.07 3.16
C LEU A 83 -9.96 5.58 2.40
N TRP A 84 -10.60 4.51 2.87
CA TRP A 84 -11.79 3.94 2.25
C TRP A 84 -12.97 4.90 2.25
N ASP A 85 -13.27 5.52 3.38
CA ASP A 85 -14.38 6.47 3.50
C ASP A 85 -14.18 7.66 2.56
N THR A 86 -12.93 8.12 2.41
CA THR A 86 -12.60 9.25 1.54
C THR A 86 -12.79 8.92 0.06
N ILE A 87 -12.25 7.79 -0.40
CA ILE A 87 -12.36 7.43 -1.82
C ILE A 87 -13.78 7.08 -2.23
N GLN A 88 -14.59 6.56 -1.32
CA GLN A 88 -16.01 6.30 -1.59
C GLN A 88 -16.83 7.57 -1.83
N THR A 89 -16.36 8.71 -1.34
CA THR A 89 -16.96 10.01 -1.64
C THR A 89 -16.49 10.60 -2.97
N GLY A 90 -15.64 9.92 -3.70
CA GLY A 90 -15.05 10.41 -4.95
C GLY A 90 -13.85 11.33 -4.77
N THR A 91 -13.29 11.39 -3.58
CA THR A 91 -12.18 12.28 -3.24
C THR A 91 -10.88 11.49 -3.10
N GLU A 92 -9.77 12.05 -3.59
CA GLU A 92 -8.45 11.49 -3.39
C GLU A 92 -7.87 11.85 -2.02
N ILE A 93 -6.92 11.07 -1.56
CA ILE A 93 -6.24 11.30 -0.30
C ILE A 93 -4.77 10.87 -0.38
N PHE A 94 -3.90 11.60 0.31
CA PHE A 94 -2.50 11.23 0.52
C PHE A 94 -2.29 10.83 1.98
N ALA A 95 -1.58 9.75 2.20
CA ALA A 95 -1.25 9.30 3.55
C ALA A 95 0.08 8.53 3.57
N TYR A 96 0.82 8.67 4.67
CA TYR A 96 1.93 7.78 4.94
C TYR A 96 1.41 6.47 5.52
N VAL A 97 1.79 5.36 4.91
CA VAL A 97 1.42 4.04 5.39
C VAL A 97 2.64 3.14 5.49
N MET A 98 2.64 2.28 6.50
CA MET A 98 3.66 1.25 6.64
C MET A 98 3.10 -0.09 6.20
N ASN A 99 3.81 -0.72 5.27
CA ASN A 99 3.48 -2.03 4.74
C ASN A 99 4.46 -3.09 5.20
N MET A 100 4.09 -4.35 5.05
CA MET A 100 4.91 -5.49 5.41
C MET A 100 5.04 -6.43 4.22
N THR A 101 6.25 -6.96 4.01
CA THR A 101 6.51 -7.96 2.99
C THR A 101 6.09 -9.36 3.46
N LYS A 102 6.08 -10.33 2.54
CA LYS A 102 5.74 -11.73 2.85
C LYS A 102 6.61 -12.33 3.96
N ASN A 103 7.91 -11.99 3.99
CA ASN A 103 8.83 -12.51 5.00
C ASN A 103 8.85 -11.69 6.31
N GLY A 104 8.02 -10.65 6.41
CA GLY A 104 7.88 -9.83 7.61
C GLY A 104 8.76 -8.58 7.65
N ASP A 105 9.48 -8.26 6.60
CA ASP A 105 10.17 -6.98 6.46
C ASP A 105 9.14 -5.86 6.26
N HIS A 106 9.51 -4.64 6.51
CA HIS A 106 8.57 -3.51 6.44
C HIS A 106 9.14 -2.32 5.66
N TYR A 107 8.24 -1.51 5.12
CA TYR A 107 8.57 -0.31 4.35
C TYR A 107 7.48 0.75 4.47
N TRP A 108 7.90 2.00 4.43
CA TRP A 108 7.00 3.15 4.41
C TRP A 108 6.77 3.64 2.99
N VAL A 109 5.55 4.01 2.71
CA VAL A 109 5.18 4.66 1.45
C VAL A 109 4.35 5.91 1.73
N LEU A 110 4.50 6.91 0.86
CA LEU A 110 3.50 7.96 0.74
C LEU A 110 2.47 7.47 -0.27
N ALA A 111 1.31 7.06 0.22
CA ALA A 111 0.25 6.54 -0.61
C ALA A 111 -0.60 7.69 -1.15
N HIS A 112 -0.79 7.71 -2.47
CA HIS A 112 -1.81 8.50 -3.13
C HIS A 112 -2.95 7.57 -3.53
N VAL A 113 -4.08 7.73 -2.89
CA VAL A 113 -5.24 6.86 -3.09
C VAL A 113 -6.33 7.62 -3.81
N THR A 114 -6.75 7.11 -4.95
CA THR A 114 -7.75 7.74 -5.81
C THR A 114 -8.88 6.77 -6.12
N PRO A 115 -10.13 7.29 -6.26
CA PRO A 115 -11.21 6.47 -6.76
C PRO A 115 -11.02 6.14 -8.25
N SER A 116 -11.53 4.99 -8.66
CA SER A 116 -11.58 4.59 -10.07
C SER A 116 -13.03 4.52 -10.54
N TYR A 117 -13.25 4.83 -11.81
CA TYR A 117 -14.57 4.83 -12.42
C TYR A 117 -14.58 3.96 -13.67
N ASP A 118 -15.74 3.36 -13.96
CA ASP A 118 -15.95 2.66 -15.21
C ASP A 118 -16.37 3.62 -16.33
N ALA A 119 -16.62 3.08 -17.52
CA ALA A 119 -17.03 3.88 -18.66
C ALA A 119 -18.37 4.61 -18.50
N SER A 120 -19.21 4.15 -17.57
CA SER A 120 -20.50 4.78 -17.25
C SER A 120 -20.38 5.89 -16.19
N GLY A 121 -19.19 6.08 -15.62
CA GLY A 121 -18.95 7.03 -14.54
C GLY A 121 -19.27 6.49 -13.14
N SER A 122 -19.52 5.21 -13.00
CA SER A 122 -19.76 4.56 -11.72
C SER A 122 -18.45 4.19 -11.03
N LEU A 123 -18.40 4.36 -9.72
CA LEU A 123 -17.26 3.99 -8.89
C LEU A 123 -17.04 2.46 -8.94
N VAL A 124 -15.83 2.08 -9.20
CA VAL A 124 -15.44 0.66 -9.26
C VAL A 124 -14.28 0.32 -8.36
#